data_7404eac0fe8f79d6b461cdb17932868c
#
_entry.id   7404eac0fe8f79d6b461cdb17932868c
#
_cell.length_a   1.000
_cell.length_b   1.000
_cell.length_c   1.000
_cell.angle_alpha   90.00
_cell.angle_beta   90.00
_cell.angle_gamma   90.00
#
_symmetry.space_group_name_H-M   'P 1'
#
loop_
_entity.id
_entity.type
_entity.pdbx_description
1 polymer ?
#
loop_
_entity_poly.entity_id
_entity_poly.type
_entity_poly.pdbx_seq_one_letter_code
_entity_poly.pdbx_strand_id
1 'polypeptide(L)'
;MLLSKEIAVELNLTGCKLKQFLASKLKQMGVPLTPEQFMLIDLLWNHGEMSQQQLADMMHKDKNSVTKLVDAIERKGFVVRRQNKNDRRSNTLVLTEKANQLKHGAKQKGISILDQMLEGINENELRMFLETLRKLNVNMSVEGGCDA
;
A
#
# COMPACT_ATOMS: atom_id res chain seq x y z
N MET A 1 -3.58 -24.53 -18.93
CA MET A 1 -3.22 -25.07 -17.62
C MET A 1 -1.80 -24.71 -17.17
N LEU A 2 -0.82 -24.93 -18.01
CA LEU A 2 0.55 -24.46 -17.74
C LEU A 2 0.61 -22.93 -17.60
N LEU A 3 -0.08 -22.21 -18.49
CA LEU A 3 -0.10 -20.74 -18.47
C LEU A 3 -0.64 -20.18 -17.16
N SER A 4 -1.71 -20.73 -16.60
CA SER A 4 -2.24 -20.25 -15.32
C SER A 4 -1.27 -20.44 -14.17
N LYS A 5 -0.54 -21.55 -14.17
CA LYS A 5 0.51 -21.81 -13.18
C LYS A 5 1.70 -20.84 -13.36
N GLU A 6 2.13 -20.61 -14.58
CA GLU A 6 3.20 -19.66 -14.88
C GLU A 6 2.83 -18.26 -14.41
N ILE A 7 1.62 -17.80 -14.72
CA ILE A 7 1.11 -16.50 -14.26
C ILE A 7 1.12 -16.41 -12.72
N ALA A 8 0.62 -17.43 -12.03
CA ALA A 8 0.57 -17.43 -10.58
C ALA A 8 1.98 -17.37 -9.95
N VAL A 9 2.94 -18.12 -10.51
CA VAL A 9 4.32 -18.12 -10.07
C VAL A 9 4.96 -16.75 -10.33
N GLU A 10 4.81 -16.21 -11.55
CA GLU A 10 5.40 -14.91 -11.90
C GLU A 10 4.82 -13.76 -11.08
N LEU A 11 3.51 -13.75 -10.81
CA LEU A 11 2.89 -12.77 -9.94
C LEU A 11 3.50 -12.80 -8.53
N ASN A 12 3.70 -13.99 -7.96
CA ASN A 12 4.28 -14.15 -6.65
C ASN A 12 5.74 -13.68 -6.60
N LEU A 13 6.55 -14.13 -7.56
CA LEU A 13 7.96 -13.74 -7.66
C LEU A 13 8.11 -12.23 -7.90
N THR A 14 7.31 -11.68 -8.81
CA THR A 14 7.31 -10.24 -9.10
C THR A 14 6.89 -9.44 -7.87
N GLY A 15 5.89 -9.89 -7.13
CA GLY A 15 5.48 -9.26 -5.89
C GLY A 15 6.59 -9.21 -4.84
N CYS A 16 7.32 -10.32 -4.65
CA CYS A 16 8.49 -10.37 -3.77
C CYS A 16 9.59 -9.42 -4.22
N LYS A 17 9.89 -9.41 -5.51
CA LYS A 17 10.92 -8.54 -6.10
C LYS A 17 10.54 -7.07 -5.98
N LEU A 18 9.26 -6.74 -6.19
CA LEU A 18 8.73 -5.38 -6.01
C LEU A 18 8.93 -4.89 -4.58
N LYS A 19 8.62 -5.69 -3.58
CA LYS A 19 8.84 -5.34 -2.17
C LYS A 19 10.31 -5.04 -1.88
N GLN A 20 11.22 -5.88 -2.37
CA GLN A 20 12.66 -5.69 -2.19
C GLN A 20 13.16 -4.42 -2.89
N PHE A 21 12.71 -4.19 -4.11
CA PHE A 21 13.03 -2.99 -4.89
C PHE A 21 12.60 -1.72 -4.16
N LEU A 22 11.34 -1.66 -3.73
CA LEU A 22 10.80 -0.51 -3.01
C LEU A 22 11.50 -0.30 -1.65
N ALA A 23 11.76 -1.36 -0.90
CA ALA A 23 12.48 -1.28 0.37
C ALA A 23 13.89 -0.70 0.20
N SER A 24 14.62 -1.15 -0.82
CA SER A 24 15.95 -0.64 -1.16
C SER A 24 15.91 0.85 -1.51
N LYS A 25 14.92 1.27 -2.29
CA LYS A 25 14.76 2.67 -2.69
C LYS A 25 14.38 3.58 -1.53
N LEU A 26 13.48 3.15 -0.67
CA LEU A 26 13.13 3.90 0.55
C LEU A 26 14.35 4.09 1.45
N LYS A 27 15.14 3.05 1.61
CA LYS A 27 16.39 3.10 2.38
C LYS A 27 17.39 4.10 1.77
N GLN A 28 17.57 4.08 0.45
CA GLN A 28 18.45 5.03 -0.25
C GLN A 28 17.99 6.47 -0.11
N MET A 29 16.69 6.71 -0.01
CA MET A 29 16.09 8.03 0.21
C MET A 29 16.14 8.47 1.68
N GLY A 30 16.60 7.63 2.59
CA GLY A 30 16.60 7.92 4.03
C GLY A 30 15.19 7.89 4.66
N VAL A 31 14.22 7.24 4.03
CA VAL A 31 12.86 7.10 4.55
C VAL A 31 12.81 5.89 5.48
N PRO A 32 12.54 6.07 6.80
CA PRO A 32 12.58 4.98 7.77
C PRO A 32 11.28 4.17 7.81
N LEU A 33 10.77 3.78 6.65
CA LEU A 33 9.51 3.08 6.49
C LEU A 33 9.69 1.86 5.58
N THR A 34 8.94 0.81 5.88
CA THR A 34 8.78 -0.31 4.94
C THR A 34 7.86 0.09 3.78
N PRO A 35 7.89 -0.62 2.64
CA PRO A 35 6.97 -0.34 1.53
C PRO A 35 5.50 -0.35 1.93
N GLU A 36 5.07 -1.28 2.77
CA GLU A 36 3.68 -1.35 3.25
C GLU A 36 3.32 -0.19 4.18
N GLN A 37 4.24 0.22 5.05
CA GLN A 37 4.06 1.39 5.91
C GLN A 37 3.97 2.67 5.07
N PHE A 38 4.83 2.81 4.08
CA PHE A 38 4.81 3.94 3.16
C PHE A 38 3.51 3.99 2.36
N MET A 39 3.03 2.85 1.87
CA MET A 39 1.76 2.73 1.14
C MET A 39 0.58 3.23 1.99
N LEU A 40 0.54 2.86 3.27
CA LEU A 40 -0.50 3.31 4.18
C LEU A 40 -0.48 4.84 4.34
N ILE A 41 0.70 5.42 4.52
CA ILE A 41 0.86 6.87 4.62
C ILE A 41 0.46 7.56 3.30
N ASP A 42 0.83 7.00 2.16
CA ASP A 42 0.47 7.53 0.85
C ASP A 42 -1.05 7.53 0.63
N LEU A 43 -1.74 6.48 1.06
CA LEU A 43 -3.21 6.45 1.04
C LEU A 43 -3.82 7.58 1.88
N LEU A 44 -3.28 7.83 3.06
CA LEU A 44 -3.73 8.94 3.91
C LEU A 44 -3.43 10.32 3.29
N TRP A 45 -2.31 10.48 2.59
CA TRP A 45 -2.03 11.72 1.84
C TRP A 45 -3.04 11.98 0.72
N ASN A 46 -3.46 10.91 0.04
CA ASN A 46 -4.33 11.02 -1.13
C ASN A 46 -5.82 11.13 -0.76
N HIS A 47 -6.23 10.49 0.32
CA HIS A 47 -7.64 10.38 0.72
C HIS A 47 -8.01 11.18 1.98
N GLY A 48 -7.02 11.71 2.71
CA GLY A 48 -7.24 12.35 3.99
C GLY A 48 -7.45 11.36 5.13
N GLU A 49 -8.10 11.79 6.18
CA GLU A 49 -8.35 10.96 7.37
C GLU A 49 -9.21 9.74 7.02
N MET A 50 -8.78 8.57 7.48
CA MET A 50 -9.45 7.31 7.21
C MET A 50 -9.52 6.45 8.48
N SER A 51 -10.55 5.61 8.58
CA SER A 51 -10.60 4.58 9.61
C SER A 51 -9.63 3.44 9.31
N GLN A 52 -9.25 2.68 10.35
CA GLN A 52 -8.44 1.47 10.14
C GLN A 52 -9.15 0.45 9.25
N GLN A 53 -10.48 0.35 9.35
CA GLN A 53 -11.27 -0.55 8.51
C GLN A 53 -11.22 -0.15 7.04
N GLN A 54 -11.37 1.13 6.73
CA GLN A 54 -11.24 1.64 5.36
C GLN A 54 -9.86 1.34 4.78
N LEU A 55 -8.80 1.50 5.56
CA LEU A 55 -7.44 1.16 5.13
C LEU A 55 -7.26 -0.33 4.91
N ALA A 56 -7.80 -1.16 5.79
CA ALA A 56 -7.75 -2.62 5.64
C ALA A 56 -8.42 -3.05 4.32
N ASP A 57 -9.59 -2.50 4.02
CA ASP A 57 -10.31 -2.78 2.78
C ASP A 57 -9.52 -2.33 1.55
N MET A 58 -8.96 -1.14 1.56
CA MET A 58 -8.17 -0.61 0.44
C MET A 58 -6.85 -1.36 0.21
N MET A 59 -6.21 -1.81 1.29
CA MET A 59 -4.95 -2.54 1.23
C MET A 59 -5.13 -4.04 1.00
N HIS A 60 -6.35 -4.53 0.94
CA HIS A 60 -6.67 -5.97 0.87
C HIS A 60 -6.00 -6.77 2.00
N LYS A 61 -6.03 -6.21 3.20
CA LYS A 61 -5.44 -6.80 4.40
C LYS A 61 -6.49 -7.03 5.48
N ASP A 62 -6.21 -8.01 6.33
CA ASP A 62 -7.02 -8.21 7.52
C ASP A 62 -6.79 -7.09 8.56
N LYS A 63 -7.75 -6.95 9.47
CA LYS A 63 -7.74 -5.95 10.52
C LYS A 63 -6.49 -6.04 11.41
N ASN A 64 -6.05 -7.26 11.74
CA ASN A 64 -4.89 -7.48 12.60
C ASN A 64 -3.58 -7.02 11.94
N SER A 65 -3.42 -7.31 10.65
CA SER A 65 -2.26 -6.88 9.88
C SER A 65 -2.17 -5.36 9.78
N VAL A 66 -3.30 -4.68 9.55
CA VAL A 66 -3.36 -3.21 9.52
C VAL A 66 -3.08 -2.62 10.90
N THR A 67 -3.60 -3.21 11.96
CA THR A 67 -3.31 -2.77 13.34
C THR A 67 -1.81 -2.79 13.62
N LYS A 68 -1.10 -3.84 13.20
CA LYS A 68 0.36 -3.93 13.37
C LYS A 68 1.10 -2.86 12.57
N LEU A 69 0.67 -2.58 11.34
CA LEU A 69 1.25 -1.51 10.53
C LEU A 69 1.03 -0.15 11.19
N VAL A 70 -0.18 0.12 11.66
CA VAL A 70 -0.53 1.37 12.33
C VAL A 70 0.26 1.53 13.62
N ASP A 71 0.39 0.48 14.43
CA ASP A 71 1.21 0.51 15.65
C ASP A 71 2.65 0.90 15.34
N ALA A 72 3.22 0.33 14.29
CA ALA A 72 4.60 0.63 13.89
C ALA A 72 4.79 2.07 13.44
N ILE A 73 3.90 2.60 12.58
CA ILE A 73 4.02 3.98 12.08
C ILE A 73 3.62 5.03 13.13
N GLU A 74 2.75 4.69 14.07
CA GLU A 74 2.45 5.52 15.23
C GLU A 74 3.66 5.65 16.16
N ARG A 75 4.34 4.55 16.45
CA ARG A 75 5.60 4.57 17.22
C ARG A 75 6.70 5.38 16.55
N LYS A 76 6.74 5.37 15.23
CA LYS A 76 7.67 6.19 14.44
C LYS A 76 7.27 7.67 14.36
N GLY A 77 6.08 8.02 14.84
CA GLY A 77 5.59 9.39 14.92
C GLY A 77 4.94 9.92 13.63
N PHE A 78 4.52 9.06 12.71
CA PHE A 78 3.93 9.47 11.43
C PHE A 78 2.41 9.60 11.45
N VAL A 79 1.73 8.85 12.32
CA VAL A 79 0.27 8.92 12.49
C VAL A 79 -0.10 8.96 13.95
N VAL A 80 -1.30 9.46 14.21
CA VAL A 80 -1.99 9.35 15.50
C VAL A 80 -3.37 8.76 15.28
N ARG A 81 -3.82 7.96 16.22
CA ARG A 81 -5.20 7.46 16.27
C ARG A 81 -6.07 8.48 16.97
N ARG A 82 -7.18 8.84 16.34
CA ARG A 82 -8.26 9.58 16.99
C ARG A 82 -9.47 8.69 17.10
N GLN A 83 -10.08 8.69 18.29
CA GLN A 83 -11.34 8.01 18.49
C GLN A 83 -12.42 8.74 17.68
N ASN A 84 -13.21 7.99 16.91
CA ASN A 84 -14.33 8.54 16.20
C ASN A 84 -15.41 8.98 17.20
N LYS A 85 -15.84 10.25 17.14
CA LYS A 85 -16.87 10.81 18.03
C LYS A 85 -18.21 10.10 17.92
N ASN A 86 -18.51 9.52 16.74
CA ASN A 86 -19.78 8.86 16.46
C ASN A 86 -19.76 7.36 16.73
N ASP A 87 -18.57 6.75 16.81
CA ASP A 87 -18.39 5.34 17.09
C ASP A 87 -17.08 5.13 17.87
N ARG A 88 -17.21 4.85 19.16
CA ARG A 88 -16.07 4.60 20.07
C ARG A 88 -15.25 3.35 19.71
N ARG A 89 -15.80 2.47 18.83
CA ARG A 89 -15.15 1.23 18.40
C ARG A 89 -14.23 1.44 17.20
N SER A 90 -14.36 2.55 16.49
CA SER A 90 -13.54 2.86 15.34
C SER A 90 -12.54 3.98 15.63
N ASN A 91 -11.31 3.79 15.16
CA ASN A 91 -10.26 4.79 15.19
C ASN A 91 -10.08 5.40 13.80
N THR A 92 -9.98 6.72 13.77
CA THR A 92 -9.57 7.46 12.58
C THR A 92 -8.08 7.74 12.67
N LEU A 93 -7.37 7.53 11.58
CA LEU A 93 -5.94 7.79 11.48
C LEU A 93 -5.70 9.17 10.89
N VAL A 94 -4.84 9.92 11.54
CA VAL A 94 -4.47 11.28 11.15
C VAL A 94 -2.95 11.38 10.99
N LEU A 95 -2.50 11.94 9.88
CA LEU A 95 -1.07 12.18 9.65
C LEU A 95 -0.55 13.28 10.57
N THR A 96 0.67 13.09 11.06
CA THR A 96 1.39 14.09 11.85
C THR A 96 2.12 15.08 10.93
N GLU A 97 2.62 16.16 11.51
CA GLU A 97 3.50 17.12 10.79
C GLU A 97 4.74 16.43 10.23
N LYS A 98 5.31 15.47 10.96
CA LYS A 98 6.43 14.65 10.50
C LYS A 98 6.11 13.91 9.18
N ALA A 99 4.92 13.35 9.07
CA ALA A 99 4.45 12.70 7.85
C ALA A 99 4.26 13.72 6.71
N ASN A 100 3.73 14.89 7.00
CA ASN A 100 3.54 15.95 6.01
C ASN A 100 4.87 16.51 5.50
N GLN A 101 5.87 16.65 6.35
CA GLN A 101 7.22 17.02 5.94
C GLN A 101 7.86 16.01 5.00
N LEU A 102 7.62 14.72 5.24
CA LEU A 102 8.09 13.65 4.37
C LEU A 102 7.48 13.74 2.96
N LYS A 103 6.23 14.18 2.85
CA LYS A 103 5.51 14.31 1.58
C LYS A 103 6.23 15.16 0.54
N HIS A 104 6.81 16.29 0.95
CA HIS A 104 7.44 17.25 0.03
C HIS A 104 8.68 16.69 -0.70
N GLY A 105 9.44 15.80 -0.06
CA GLY A 105 10.62 15.18 -0.69
C GLY A 105 10.34 13.82 -1.33
N ALA A 106 9.44 13.06 -0.74
CA ALA A 106 9.22 11.66 -1.11
C ALA A 106 8.27 11.47 -2.30
N LYS A 107 7.30 12.37 -2.49
CA LYS A 107 6.26 12.18 -3.53
C LYS A 107 6.83 12.22 -4.95
N GLN A 108 7.64 13.21 -5.28
CA GLN A 108 8.25 13.32 -6.62
C GLN A 108 9.31 12.23 -6.85
N LYS A 109 10.14 11.95 -5.86
CA LYS A 109 11.14 10.88 -5.94
C LYS A 109 10.48 9.51 -6.03
N GLY A 110 9.37 9.29 -5.33
CA GLY A 110 8.60 8.06 -5.36
C GLY A 110 8.03 7.75 -6.75
N ILE A 111 7.45 8.74 -7.42
CA ILE A 111 6.95 8.61 -8.79
C ILE A 111 8.10 8.22 -9.74
N SER A 112 9.22 8.93 -9.67
CA SER A 112 10.41 8.64 -10.48
C SER A 112 10.93 7.21 -10.28
N ILE A 113 10.90 6.69 -9.08
CA ILE A 113 11.30 5.31 -8.77
C ILE A 113 10.36 4.30 -9.40
N LEU A 114 9.06 4.54 -9.32
CA LEU A 114 8.06 3.67 -9.94
C LEU A 114 8.17 3.70 -11.47
N ASP A 115 8.45 4.87 -12.05
CA ASP A 115 8.67 5.01 -13.49
C ASP A 115 9.90 4.22 -13.95
N GLN A 116 10.97 4.16 -13.16
CA GLN A 116 12.13 3.32 -13.47
C GLN A 116 11.77 1.84 -13.60
N MET A 117 10.85 1.36 -12.78
CA MET A 117 10.38 -0.03 -12.85
C MET A 117 9.69 -0.34 -14.18
N LEU A 118 9.08 0.65 -14.80
CA LEU A 118 8.30 0.52 -16.03
C LEU A 118 9.07 0.92 -17.29
N GLU A 119 10.34 1.28 -17.15
CA GLU A 119 11.16 1.78 -18.26
C GLU A 119 11.24 0.76 -19.39
N GLY A 120 11.07 1.24 -20.63
CA GLY A 120 11.14 0.42 -21.83
C GLY A 120 9.87 -0.37 -22.15
N ILE A 121 8.81 -0.25 -21.35
CA ILE A 121 7.53 -0.91 -21.58
C ILE A 121 6.56 0.10 -22.20
N ASN A 122 5.89 -0.32 -23.29
CA ASN A 122 4.93 0.52 -24.01
C ASN A 122 3.72 0.86 -23.13
N GLU A 123 3.22 2.09 -23.22
CA GLU A 123 2.06 2.55 -22.45
C GLU A 123 0.81 1.70 -22.69
N ASN A 124 0.55 1.25 -23.92
CA ASN A 124 -0.60 0.39 -24.22
C ASN A 124 -0.48 -0.97 -23.51
N GLU A 125 0.70 -1.57 -23.46
CA GLU A 125 0.96 -2.81 -22.73
C GLU A 125 0.73 -2.61 -21.23
N LEU A 126 1.20 -1.48 -20.68
CA LEU A 126 1.00 -1.16 -19.27
C LEU A 126 -0.48 -0.98 -18.92
N ARG A 127 -1.25 -0.32 -19.78
CA ARG A 127 -2.69 -0.16 -19.59
C ARG A 127 -3.43 -1.50 -19.63
N MET A 128 -3.10 -2.35 -20.60
CA MET A 128 -3.66 -3.70 -20.70
C MET A 128 -3.28 -4.55 -19.49
N PHE A 129 -2.04 -4.47 -19.05
CA PHE A 129 -1.57 -5.16 -17.84
C PHE A 129 -2.33 -4.72 -16.59
N LEU A 130 -2.51 -3.42 -16.41
CA LEU A 130 -3.28 -2.88 -15.27
C LEU A 130 -4.74 -3.38 -15.28
N GLU A 131 -5.39 -3.38 -16.44
CA GLU A 131 -6.75 -3.91 -16.60
C GLU A 131 -6.80 -5.41 -16.27
N THR A 132 -5.81 -6.17 -16.72
CA THR A 132 -5.71 -7.60 -16.44
C THR A 132 -5.52 -7.87 -14.96
N LEU A 133 -4.65 -7.11 -14.27
CA LEU A 133 -4.48 -7.20 -12.82
C LEU A 133 -5.80 -6.94 -12.08
N ARG A 134 -6.58 -5.94 -12.51
CA ARG A 134 -7.89 -5.64 -11.92
C ARG A 134 -8.88 -6.80 -12.08
N LYS A 135 -8.92 -7.43 -13.26
CA LYS A 135 -9.74 -8.61 -13.50
C LYS A 135 -9.31 -9.79 -12.62
N LEU A 136 -8.00 -10.03 -12.48
CA LEU A 136 -7.48 -11.05 -11.59
C LEU A 136 -7.91 -10.80 -10.14
N ASN A 137 -7.80 -9.55 -9.68
CA ASN A 137 -8.22 -9.19 -8.33
C ASN A 137 -9.70 -9.45 -8.09
N VAL A 138 -10.57 -9.12 -9.05
CA VAL A 138 -11.99 -9.44 -8.98
C VAL A 138 -12.23 -10.94 -8.89
N ASN A 139 -11.56 -11.73 -9.74
CA ASN A 139 -11.71 -13.19 -9.76
C ASN A 139 -11.21 -13.86 -8.47
N MET A 140 -10.22 -13.27 -7.82
CA MET A 140 -9.65 -13.76 -6.57
C MET A 140 -10.36 -13.23 -5.33
N SER A 141 -11.33 -12.33 -5.49
CA SER A 141 -12.12 -11.86 -4.37
C SER A 141 -12.97 -13.01 -3.84
N VAL A 142 -12.72 -13.44 -2.61
CA VAL A 142 -13.47 -14.50 -1.96
C VAL A 142 -14.85 -13.92 -1.62
N GLU A 143 -15.90 -14.52 -2.15
CA GLU A 143 -17.26 -14.22 -1.71
C GLU A 143 -17.41 -14.69 -0.26
N GLY A 144 -17.65 -13.76 0.62
CA GLY A 144 -17.79 -14.02 2.03
C GLY A 144 -16.64 -13.43 2.82
N GLY A 145 -16.94 -12.37 3.52
CA GLY A 145 -16.02 -11.76 4.47
C GLY A 145 -15.45 -12.80 5.41
N CYS A 146 -14.22 -12.61 5.80
CA CYS A 146 -13.64 -13.30 6.94
C CYS A 146 -14.52 -13.04 8.17
N ASP A 147 -15.52 -13.88 8.35
CA ASP A 147 -16.08 -14.16 9.64
C ASP A 147 -15.10 -15.08 10.36
N ALA A 148 -14.15 -14.44 11.00
CA ALA A 148 -13.35 -15.12 12.01
C ALA A 148 -12.83 -14.09 13.00
#